data_ebfeff184f47a168a3b40cf2a140af3f
#
_entry.id   ebfeff184f47a168a3b40cf2a140af3f
#
_cell.length_a   1.000
_cell.length_b   1.000
_cell.length_c   1.000
_cell.angle_alpha   90.00
_cell.angle_beta   90.00
_cell.angle_gamma   90.00
#
_symmetry.space_group_name_H-M   'P 1'
#
loop_
_entity.id
_entity.type
_entity.pdbx_description
1 polymer ?
#
loop_
_entity_poly.entity_id
_entity_poly.type
_entity_poly.pdbx_seq_one_letter_code
_entity_poly.pdbx_strand_id
1 'polypeptide(L)'
;HRSDAVAVFRMIIRRAKRIQKEKLNLYLVGMPGSGKSRTARRLARAIEKPVADTDKLIIDKQGMSIDEIFDTHGEAFFRELESETLLGVAERGGHVVATGGGTLTVERNIPIIKGSGIVVFLNRDISILLNAKTANRPLIRGGREAVLKLYAERIETYRKCADLIVNPDSAGCIGRILDYYKRITE
;
A
#
# COMPACT_ATOMS: atom_id res chain seq x y z
N HIS A 1 -31.26 -3.72 35.95
CA HIS A 1 -31.09 -4.92 35.08
C HIS A 1 -31.09 -4.65 33.53
N ARG A 2 -32.01 -3.81 32.98
CA ARG A 2 -32.05 -3.51 31.53
C ARG A 2 -31.01 -2.43 31.14
N SER A 3 -30.73 -1.52 32.04
CA SER A 3 -29.74 -0.44 31.93
C SER A 3 -28.32 -1.00 31.88
N ASP A 4 -28.03 -2.01 32.67
CA ASP A 4 -26.68 -2.60 32.79
C ASP A 4 -26.31 -3.42 31.55
N ALA A 5 -27.27 -4.16 30.97
CA ALA A 5 -27.09 -4.89 29.72
C ALA A 5 -26.81 -3.94 28.55
N VAL A 6 -27.51 -2.80 28.49
CA VAL A 6 -27.28 -1.77 27.45
C VAL A 6 -25.88 -1.12 27.61
N ALA A 7 -25.45 -0.86 28.83
CA ALA A 7 -24.13 -0.29 29.12
C ALA A 7 -23.01 -1.27 28.69
N VAL A 8 -23.14 -2.56 29.06
CA VAL A 8 -22.20 -3.61 28.65
C VAL A 8 -22.15 -3.74 27.13
N PHE A 9 -23.31 -3.77 26.46
CA PHE A 9 -23.36 -3.87 25.00
C PHE A 9 -22.69 -2.67 24.30
N ARG A 10 -22.95 -1.45 24.78
CA ARG A 10 -22.26 -0.24 24.28
C ARG A 10 -20.75 -0.30 24.48
N MET A 11 -20.29 -0.83 25.61
CA MET A 11 -18.88 -1.01 25.91
C MET A 11 -18.22 -2.01 24.95
N ILE A 12 -18.89 -3.14 24.69
CA ILE A 12 -18.43 -4.16 23.74
C ILE A 12 -18.31 -3.56 22.33
N ILE A 13 -19.33 -2.84 21.87
CA ILE A 13 -19.31 -2.19 20.54
C ILE A 13 -18.18 -1.16 20.45
N ARG A 14 -17.98 -0.32 21.46
CA ARG A 14 -16.87 0.66 21.48
C ARG A 14 -15.51 -0.03 21.42
N ARG A 15 -15.33 -1.12 22.17
CA ARG A 15 -14.09 -1.90 22.17
C ARG A 15 -13.86 -2.57 20.82
N ALA A 16 -14.88 -3.16 20.21
CA ALA A 16 -14.79 -3.76 18.88
C ALA A 16 -14.42 -2.73 17.81
N LYS A 17 -15.05 -1.56 17.81
CA LYS A 17 -14.71 -0.44 16.90
C LYS A 17 -13.28 0.04 17.09
N ARG A 18 -12.80 0.14 18.33
CA ARG A 18 -11.41 0.53 18.61
C ARG A 18 -10.42 -0.49 18.06
N ILE A 19 -10.66 -1.79 18.31
CA ILE A 19 -9.82 -2.87 17.78
C ILE A 19 -9.81 -2.85 16.25
N GLN A 20 -10.94 -2.62 15.59
CA GLN A 20 -10.99 -2.48 14.14
C GLN A 20 -10.16 -1.31 13.64
N LYS A 21 -10.24 -0.14 14.29
CA LYS A 21 -9.45 1.05 13.93
C LYS A 21 -7.95 0.81 14.12
N GLU A 22 -7.56 0.17 15.22
CA GLU A 22 -6.16 -0.19 15.50
C GLU A 22 -5.60 -1.16 14.44
N LYS A 23 -6.44 -2.05 13.89
CA LYS A 23 -6.08 -3.01 12.85
C LYS A 23 -6.10 -2.44 11.42
N LEU A 24 -6.60 -1.23 11.20
CA LEU A 24 -6.57 -0.64 9.87
C LEU A 24 -5.13 -0.46 9.39
N ASN A 25 -4.85 -0.99 8.20
CA ASN A 25 -3.62 -0.73 7.49
C ASN A 25 -3.67 0.64 6.80
N LEU A 26 -2.50 1.22 6.56
CA LEU A 26 -2.33 2.41 5.72
C LEU A 26 -1.55 2.01 4.48
N TYR A 27 -2.24 1.74 3.39
CA TYR A 27 -1.64 1.31 2.13
C TYR A 27 -1.14 2.48 1.30
N LEU A 28 0.11 2.42 0.87
CA LEU A 28 0.68 3.34 -0.09
C LEU A 28 0.76 2.66 -1.46
N VAL A 29 0.01 3.17 -2.41
CA VAL A 29 -0.01 2.69 -3.80
C VAL A 29 0.56 3.73 -4.75
N GLY A 30 0.98 3.32 -5.93
CA GLY A 30 1.53 4.21 -6.95
C GLY A 30 2.64 3.57 -7.77
N MET A 31 3.11 4.31 -8.75
CA MET A 31 4.13 3.87 -9.70
C MET A 31 5.43 3.41 -9.03
N PRO A 32 6.20 2.53 -9.66
CA PRO A 32 7.60 2.31 -9.28
C PRO A 32 8.35 3.65 -9.24
N GLY A 33 9.15 3.87 -8.19
CA GLY A 33 9.85 5.15 -8.01
C GLY A 33 9.03 6.28 -7.41
N SER A 34 7.75 6.09 -7.08
CA SER A 34 6.92 7.13 -6.44
C SER A 34 7.24 7.39 -4.96
N GLY A 35 8.19 6.67 -4.38
CA GLY A 35 8.63 6.93 -3.00
C GLY A 35 7.83 6.21 -1.91
N LYS A 36 7.06 5.17 -2.23
CA LYS A 36 6.22 4.41 -1.29
C LYS A 36 6.98 3.96 -0.03
N SER A 37 8.07 3.22 -0.20
CA SER A 37 8.85 2.69 0.95
C SER A 37 9.46 3.80 1.81
N ARG A 38 9.89 4.93 1.22
CA ARG A 38 10.38 6.10 1.97
C ARG A 38 9.27 6.75 2.77
N THR A 39 8.12 6.96 2.13
CA THR A 39 6.93 7.56 2.75
C THR A 39 6.38 6.66 3.85
N ALA A 40 6.31 5.34 3.62
CA ALA A 40 5.88 4.36 4.61
C ALA A 40 6.69 4.45 5.90
N ARG A 41 8.02 4.48 5.81
CA ARG A 41 8.90 4.60 7.00
C ARG A 41 8.67 5.90 7.79
N ARG A 42 8.39 7.01 7.09
CA ARG A 42 8.11 8.30 7.76
C ARG A 42 6.76 8.29 8.47
N LEU A 43 5.72 7.77 7.81
CA LEU A 43 4.39 7.65 8.39
C LEU A 43 4.38 6.68 9.58
N ALA A 44 4.99 5.52 9.42
CA ALA A 44 5.05 4.48 10.44
C ALA A 44 5.67 5.00 11.75
N ARG A 45 6.74 5.80 11.66
CA ARG A 45 7.33 6.47 12.84
C ARG A 45 6.37 7.47 13.48
N ALA A 46 5.59 8.20 12.67
CA ALA A 46 4.69 9.24 13.18
C ALA A 46 3.43 8.67 13.85
N ILE A 47 2.99 7.47 13.46
CA ILE A 47 1.78 6.82 14.02
C ILE A 47 2.12 5.56 14.82
N GLU A 48 3.40 5.32 15.10
CA GLU A 48 3.91 4.20 15.91
C GLU A 48 3.42 2.81 15.43
N LYS A 49 3.39 2.63 14.08
CA LYS A 49 3.01 1.36 13.46
C LYS A 49 4.19 0.71 12.74
N PRO A 50 4.21 -0.64 12.65
CA PRO A 50 5.20 -1.33 11.85
C PRO A 50 5.05 -1.04 10.36
N VAL A 51 6.16 -1.15 9.61
CA VAL A 51 6.18 -1.07 8.15
C VAL A 51 6.10 -2.48 7.56
N ALA A 52 5.26 -2.67 6.55
CA ALA A 52 5.30 -3.81 5.67
C ALA A 52 5.61 -3.32 4.23
N ASP A 53 6.73 -3.74 3.66
CA ASP A 53 7.05 -3.54 2.25
C ASP A 53 6.84 -4.87 1.53
N THR A 54 5.81 -4.94 0.66
CA THR A 54 5.41 -6.22 0.06
C THR A 54 6.49 -6.80 -0.85
N ASP A 55 7.23 -5.95 -1.59
CA ASP A 55 8.35 -6.39 -2.42
C ASP A 55 9.44 -7.04 -1.55
N LYS A 56 9.77 -6.41 -0.42
CA LYS A 56 10.75 -6.95 0.52
C LYS A 56 10.29 -8.25 1.17
N LEU A 57 9.03 -8.34 1.59
CA LEU A 57 8.49 -9.57 2.18
C LEU A 57 8.52 -10.75 1.21
N ILE A 58 8.30 -10.50 -0.09
CA ILE A 58 8.43 -11.53 -1.13
C ILE A 58 9.89 -11.98 -1.24
N ILE A 59 10.84 -11.03 -1.34
CA ILE A 59 12.28 -11.32 -1.42
C ILE A 59 12.73 -12.14 -0.21
N ASP A 60 12.37 -11.72 1.00
CA ASP A 60 12.73 -12.40 2.25
C ASP A 60 12.14 -13.83 2.32
N LYS A 61 10.91 -14.03 1.80
CA LYS A 61 10.25 -15.35 1.77
C LYS A 61 10.84 -16.28 0.71
N GLN A 62 11.19 -15.76 -0.47
CA GLN A 62 11.64 -16.57 -1.60
C GLN A 62 13.15 -16.78 -1.60
N GLY A 63 13.94 -15.95 -0.89
CA GLY A 63 15.39 -15.95 -0.96
C GLY A 63 15.96 -15.52 -2.31
N MET A 64 15.13 -14.90 -3.16
CA MET A 64 15.44 -14.48 -4.53
C MET A 64 15.03 -13.02 -4.74
N SER A 65 15.78 -12.30 -5.56
CA SER A 65 15.38 -10.96 -6.00
C SER A 65 14.13 -11.02 -6.90
N ILE A 66 13.41 -9.90 -7.03
CA ILE A 66 12.25 -9.82 -7.91
C ILE A 66 12.64 -10.12 -9.36
N ASP A 67 13.81 -9.64 -9.81
CA ASP A 67 14.33 -9.93 -11.14
C ASP A 67 14.53 -11.44 -11.37
N GLU A 68 15.14 -12.14 -10.42
CA GLU A 68 15.33 -13.60 -10.49
C GLU A 68 13.99 -14.35 -10.50
N ILE A 69 13.00 -13.90 -9.71
CA ILE A 69 11.65 -14.50 -9.73
C ILE A 69 11.00 -14.35 -11.11
N PHE A 70 11.09 -13.15 -11.72
CA PHE A 70 10.55 -12.92 -13.06
C PHE A 70 11.27 -13.75 -14.12
N ASP A 71 12.59 -13.82 -14.07
CA ASP A 71 13.41 -14.55 -15.04
C ASP A 71 13.22 -16.07 -14.91
N THR A 72 12.98 -16.59 -13.70
CA THR A 72 12.86 -18.05 -13.43
C THR A 72 11.41 -18.55 -13.53
N HIS A 73 10.45 -17.78 -12.99
CA HIS A 73 9.06 -18.24 -12.80
C HIS A 73 8.03 -17.42 -13.59
N GLY A 74 8.43 -16.26 -14.11
CA GLY A 74 7.57 -15.37 -14.88
C GLY A 74 6.67 -14.45 -14.05
N GLU A 75 5.98 -13.55 -14.75
CA GLU A 75 5.14 -12.53 -14.12
C GLU A 75 3.95 -13.12 -13.37
N ALA A 76 3.28 -14.14 -13.94
CA ALA A 76 2.09 -14.73 -13.33
C ALA A 76 2.38 -15.28 -11.92
N PHE A 77 3.49 -15.97 -11.75
CA PHE A 77 3.93 -16.47 -10.44
C PHE A 77 4.22 -15.33 -9.46
N PHE A 78 4.89 -14.29 -9.92
CA PHE A 78 5.13 -13.11 -9.08
C PHE A 78 3.82 -12.47 -8.61
N ARG A 79 2.79 -12.38 -9.47
CA ARG A 79 1.47 -11.83 -9.09
C ARG A 79 0.74 -12.69 -8.06
N GLU A 80 0.90 -14.01 -8.09
CA GLU A 80 0.40 -14.88 -7.03
C GLU A 80 1.10 -14.56 -5.69
N LEU A 81 2.43 -14.46 -5.69
CA LEU A 81 3.20 -14.09 -4.48
C LEU A 81 2.82 -12.72 -3.94
N GLU A 82 2.58 -11.72 -4.81
CA GLU A 82 2.08 -10.40 -4.40
C GLU A 82 0.73 -10.53 -3.69
N SER A 83 -0.20 -11.30 -4.25
CA SER A 83 -1.54 -11.47 -3.69
C SER A 83 -1.52 -12.21 -2.35
N GLU A 84 -0.77 -13.30 -2.23
CA GLU A 84 -0.59 -14.03 -0.99
C GLU A 84 0.04 -13.16 0.11
N THR A 85 1.09 -12.43 -0.23
CA THR A 85 1.78 -11.53 0.70
C THR A 85 0.86 -10.42 1.18
N LEU A 86 0.08 -9.84 0.25
CA LEU A 86 -0.89 -8.80 0.56
C LEU A 86 -1.98 -9.31 1.51
N LEU A 87 -2.53 -10.50 1.26
CA LEU A 87 -3.53 -11.13 2.12
C LEU A 87 -2.99 -11.34 3.53
N GLY A 88 -1.79 -11.89 3.67
CA GLY A 88 -1.16 -12.08 4.96
C GLY A 88 -0.89 -10.77 5.72
N VAL A 89 -0.60 -9.66 5.02
CA VAL A 89 -0.49 -8.33 5.63
C VAL A 89 -1.85 -7.80 6.05
N ALA A 90 -2.88 -8.00 5.22
CA ALA A 90 -4.25 -7.59 5.51
C ALA A 90 -4.83 -8.28 6.76
N GLU A 91 -4.59 -9.58 6.91
CA GLU A 91 -5.05 -10.36 8.07
C GLU A 91 -4.38 -9.92 9.38
N ARG A 92 -3.09 -9.65 9.35
CA ARG A 92 -2.38 -9.11 10.53
C ARG A 92 -2.91 -7.73 10.93
N GLY A 93 -3.11 -6.86 9.96
CA GLY A 93 -3.56 -5.49 10.18
C GLY A 93 -2.55 -4.60 10.92
N GLY A 94 -2.88 -3.32 11.03
CA GLY A 94 -2.13 -2.37 11.86
C GLY A 94 -0.77 -1.93 11.30
N HIS A 95 -0.52 -2.07 9.99
CA HIS A 95 0.73 -1.72 9.35
C HIS A 95 0.62 -0.48 8.46
N VAL A 96 1.74 0.20 8.26
CA VAL A 96 1.92 1.09 7.10
C VAL A 96 2.55 0.26 5.99
N VAL A 97 1.81 0.08 4.88
CA VAL A 97 2.14 -0.87 3.83
C VAL A 97 2.62 -0.15 2.58
N ALA A 98 3.85 -0.42 2.16
CA ALA A 98 4.33 -0.05 0.84
C ALA A 98 4.05 -1.22 -0.12
N THR A 99 3.15 -1.03 -1.08
CA THR A 99 2.79 -2.08 -2.03
C THR A 99 3.73 -2.13 -3.23
N GLY A 100 3.82 -3.27 -3.90
CA GLY A 100 4.39 -3.35 -5.24
C GLY A 100 3.65 -2.43 -6.22
N GLY A 101 4.34 -1.98 -7.27
CA GLY A 101 3.72 -1.07 -8.26
C GLY A 101 2.63 -1.74 -9.11
N GLY A 102 2.57 -3.07 -9.15
CA GLY A 102 1.56 -3.83 -9.90
C GLY A 102 0.43 -4.39 -9.04
N THR A 103 0.47 -4.21 -7.74
CA THR A 103 -0.47 -4.86 -6.80
C THR A 103 -1.94 -4.63 -7.17
N LEU A 104 -2.31 -3.42 -7.61
CA LEU A 104 -3.69 -3.10 -8.01
C LEU A 104 -4.06 -3.48 -9.45
N THR A 105 -3.12 -4.00 -10.24
CA THR A 105 -3.45 -4.56 -11.57
C THR A 105 -4.08 -5.94 -11.49
N VAL A 106 -3.98 -6.59 -10.33
CA VAL A 106 -4.65 -7.85 -10.01
C VAL A 106 -5.96 -7.53 -9.31
N GLU A 107 -7.09 -7.73 -10.00
CA GLU A 107 -8.42 -7.31 -9.53
C GLU A 107 -8.77 -7.84 -8.13
N ARG A 108 -8.42 -9.10 -7.82
CA ARG A 108 -8.68 -9.71 -6.51
C ARG A 108 -7.98 -9.01 -5.34
N ASN A 109 -6.94 -8.21 -5.60
CA ASN A 109 -6.23 -7.46 -4.57
C ASN A 109 -6.98 -6.19 -4.14
N ILE A 110 -7.85 -5.66 -5.00
CA ILE A 110 -8.60 -4.43 -4.72
C ILE A 110 -9.52 -4.59 -3.49
N PRO A 111 -10.40 -5.61 -3.42
CA PRO A 111 -11.24 -5.81 -2.24
C PRO A 111 -10.42 -6.11 -0.97
N ILE A 112 -9.27 -6.77 -1.06
CA ILE A 112 -8.38 -7.03 0.09
C ILE A 112 -7.91 -5.70 0.69
N ILE A 113 -7.35 -4.80 -0.14
CA ILE A 113 -6.84 -3.50 0.29
C ILE A 113 -7.98 -2.62 0.82
N LYS A 114 -9.09 -2.52 0.08
CA LYS A 114 -10.23 -1.68 0.46
C LYS A 114 -10.93 -2.17 1.74
N GLY A 115 -10.97 -3.47 1.95
CA GLY A 115 -11.61 -4.07 3.14
C GLY A 115 -10.74 -4.04 4.40
N SER A 116 -9.42 -3.82 4.28
CA SER A 116 -8.49 -3.92 5.40
C SER A 116 -7.76 -2.63 5.77
N GLY A 117 -7.99 -1.51 5.05
CA GLY A 117 -7.31 -0.28 5.39
C GLY A 117 -7.65 0.93 4.52
N ILE A 118 -6.88 1.98 4.72
CA ILE A 118 -6.95 3.25 4.00
C ILE A 118 -5.94 3.22 2.85
N VAL A 119 -6.37 3.62 1.66
CA VAL A 119 -5.53 3.61 0.45
C VAL A 119 -5.09 5.03 0.10
N VAL A 120 -3.79 5.27 0.14
CA VAL A 120 -3.17 6.54 -0.27
C VAL A 120 -2.41 6.35 -1.58
N PHE A 121 -2.83 7.04 -2.60
CA PHE A 121 -2.11 7.09 -3.86
C PHE A 121 -1.04 8.18 -3.86
N LEU A 122 0.22 7.76 -3.98
CA LEU A 122 1.35 8.66 -4.18
C LEU A 122 1.47 9.01 -5.67
N ASN A 123 0.76 10.04 -6.09
CA ASN A 123 0.75 10.54 -7.47
C ASN A 123 1.96 11.45 -7.71
N ARG A 124 3.08 10.82 -7.99
CA ARG A 124 4.32 11.52 -8.35
C ARG A 124 4.27 11.97 -9.81
N ASP A 125 4.82 13.15 -10.08
CA ASP A 125 4.91 13.67 -11.44
C ASP A 125 5.64 12.70 -12.37
N ILE A 126 5.08 12.48 -13.56
CA ILE A 126 5.63 11.55 -14.55
C ILE A 126 7.03 11.93 -14.99
N SER A 127 7.35 13.24 -15.09
CA SER A 127 8.67 13.72 -15.46
C SER A 127 9.75 13.27 -14.47
N ILE A 128 9.41 13.23 -13.18
CA ILE A 128 10.30 12.76 -12.10
C ILE A 128 10.44 11.23 -12.17
N LEU A 129 9.35 10.52 -12.44
CA LEU A 129 9.37 9.05 -12.58
C LEU A 129 10.25 8.61 -13.77
N LEU A 130 10.20 9.34 -14.88
CA LEU A 130 11.01 9.08 -16.07
C LEU A 130 12.52 9.29 -15.84
N ASN A 131 12.90 10.13 -14.87
CA ASN A 131 14.28 10.41 -14.50
C ASN A 131 14.75 9.58 -13.28
N ALA A 132 13.86 8.82 -12.64
CA ALA A 132 14.22 8.01 -11.49
C ALA A 132 15.12 6.84 -11.90
N LYS A 133 16.21 6.63 -11.16
CA LYS A 133 17.06 5.45 -11.30
C LYS A 133 16.28 4.23 -10.79
N THR A 134 15.61 3.52 -11.69
CA THR A 134 14.76 2.35 -11.40
C THR A 134 15.42 1.06 -11.90
N ALA A 135 16.75 1.01 -11.87
CA ALA A 135 17.60 0.01 -12.51
C ALA A 135 17.27 -1.46 -12.16
N ASN A 136 16.58 -1.73 -11.05
CA ASN A 136 16.33 -3.09 -10.55
C ASN A 136 14.85 -3.48 -10.61
N ARG A 137 14.12 -3.10 -11.67
CA ARG A 137 12.72 -3.50 -11.82
C ARG A 137 12.45 -4.03 -13.22
N PRO A 138 12.07 -5.32 -13.36
CA PRO A 138 11.91 -6.00 -14.66
C PRO A 138 11.01 -5.24 -15.64
N LEU A 139 9.87 -4.73 -15.16
CA LEU A 139 8.85 -4.10 -15.98
C LEU A 139 9.22 -2.71 -16.54
N ILE A 140 10.35 -2.13 -16.12
CA ILE A 140 10.82 -0.83 -16.61
C ILE A 140 12.23 -0.90 -17.22
N ARG A 141 12.71 -2.10 -17.50
CA ARG A 141 13.96 -2.32 -18.26
C ARG A 141 13.91 -1.69 -19.66
N GLY A 142 12.70 -1.48 -20.24
CA GLY A 142 12.48 -0.78 -21.51
C GLY A 142 12.61 0.75 -21.48
N GLY A 143 13.10 1.34 -20.37
CA GLY A 143 13.36 2.77 -20.27
C GLY A 143 12.10 3.64 -20.23
N ARG A 144 12.15 4.82 -20.85
CA ARG A 144 11.08 5.84 -20.78
C ARG A 144 9.73 5.33 -21.32
N GLU A 145 9.74 4.61 -22.43
CA GLU A 145 8.53 4.09 -23.05
C GLU A 145 7.82 3.07 -22.15
N ALA A 146 8.56 2.17 -21.53
CA ALA A 146 8.00 1.21 -20.57
C ALA A 146 7.35 1.92 -19.36
N VAL A 147 7.96 2.97 -18.83
CA VAL A 147 7.40 3.77 -17.74
C VAL A 147 6.10 4.46 -18.18
N LEU A 148 6.07 5.07 -19.38
CA LEU A 148 4.88 5.71 -19.92
C LEU A 148 3.73 4.73 -20.15
N LYS A 149 4.02 3.54 -20.70
CA LYS A 149 3.05 2.47 -20.89
C LYS A 149 2.45 2.02 -19.56
N LEU A 150 3.29 1.69 -18.59
CA LEU A 150 2.86 1.30 -17.25
C LEU A 150 2.05 2.40 -16.54
N TYR A 151 2.41 3.66 -16.75
CA TYR A 151 1.67 4.79 -16.20
C TYR A 151 0.27 4.87 -16.79
N ALA A 152 0.14 4.80 -18.11
CA ALA A 152 -1.15 4.83 -18.81
C ALA A 152 -2.07 3.67 -18.38
N GLU A 153 -1.52 2.46 -18.21
CA GLU A 153 -2.25 1.26 -17.80
C GLU A 153 -2.75 1.33 -16.35
N ARG A 154 -2.05 2.03 -15.44
CA ARG A 154 -2.27 1.91 -13.99
C ARG A 154 -2.88 3.13 -13.34
N ILE A 155 -2.71 4.32 -13.92
CA ILE A 155 -3.06 5.58 -13.28
C ILE A 155 -4.53 5.66 -12.87
N GLU A 156 -5.43 5.20 -13.72
CA GLU A 156 -6.86 5.22 -13.46
C GLU A 156 -7.25 4.23 -12.34
N THR A 157 -6.62 3.06 -12.29
CA THR A 157 -6.85 2.09 -11.21
C THR A 157 -6.39 2.67 -9.87
N TYR A 158 -5.20 3.30 -9.81
CA TYR A 158 -4.75 3.96 -8.59
C TYR A 158 -5.71 5.05 -8.13
N ARG A 159 -6.21 5.91 -9.06
CA ARG A 159 -7.15 6.98 -8.75
C ARG A 159 -8.47 6.45 -8.20
N LYS A 160 -9.05 5.42 -8.85
CA LYS A 160 -10.32 4.80 -8.44
C LYS A 160 -10.24 4.10 -7.09
N CYS A 161 -9.10 3.48 -6.77
CA CYS A 161 -8.92 2.75 -5.52
C CYS A 161 -8.55 3.66 -4.34
N ALA A 162 -7.99 4.85 -4.58
CA ALA A 162 -7.48 5.71 -3.54
C ALA A 162 -8.58 6.39 -2.72
N ASP A 163 -8.41 6.42 -1.41
CA ASP A 163 -9.19 7.24 -0.48
C ASP A 163 -8.59 8.64 -0.34
N LEU A 164 -7.27 8.76 -0.59
CA LEU A 164 -6.53 10.03 -0.61
C LEU A 164 -5.47 10.01 -1.72
N ILE A 165 -5.37 11.11 -2.47
CA ILE A 165 -4.34 11.30 -3.49
C ILE A 165 -3.41 12.43 -3.05
N VAL A 166 -2.10 12.18 -3.04
CA VAL A 166 -1.09 13.18 -2.66
C VAL A 166 0.10 13.14 -3.62
N ASN A 167 0.71 14.30 -3.84
CA ASN A 167 2.03 14.37 -4.46
C ASN A 167 3.10 14.17 -3.39
N PRO A 168 3.95 13.12 -3.47
CA PRO A 168 4.96 12.84 -2.45
C PRO A 168 6.06 13.88 -2.35
N ASP A 169 6.25 14.70 -3.37
CA ASP A 169 7.27 15.75 -3.42
C ASP A 169 6.74 17.11 -2.91
N SER A 170 5.44 17.23 -2.64
CA SER A 170 4.85 18.46 -2.09
C SER A 170 5.21 18.66 -0.63
N ALA A 171 5.45 19.91 -0.25
CA ALA A 171 5.56 20.29 1.15
C ALA A 171 4.27 19.90 1.90
N GLY A 172 4.40 19.28 3.07
CA GLY A 172 3.25 18.85 3.88
C GLY A 172 2.59 17.54 3.45
N CYS A 173 3.12 16.82 2.45
CA CYS A 173 2.56 15.52 2.04
C CYS A 173 2.30 14.57 3.22
N ILE A 174 3.27 14.42 4.12
CA ILE A 174 3.15 13.56 5.31
C ILE A 174 2.04 14.08 6.24
N GLY A 175 1.99 15.39 6.50
CA GLY A 175 0.95 16.01 7.34
C GLY A 175 -0.45 15.72 6.80
N ARG A 176 -0.69 15.94 5.51
CA ARG A 176 -1.98 15.64 4.87
C ARG A 176 -2.42 14.17 5.03
N ILE A 177 -1.48 13.23 4.93
CA ILE A 177 -1.78 11.81 5.13
C ILE A 177 -2.11 11.54 6.60
N LEU A 178 -1.34 12.12 7.53
CA LEU A 178 -1.57 11.97 8.97
C LEU A 178 -2.90 12.56 9.41
N ASP A 179 -3.26 13.75 8.92
CA ASP A 179 -4.54 14.39 9.21
C ASP A 179 -5.72 13.57 8.68
N TYR A 180 -5.58 13.01 7.46
CA TYR A 180 -6.59 12.12 6.91
C TYR A 180 -6.71 10.84 7.74
N TYR A 181 -5.60 10.21 8.09
CA TYR A 181 -5.55 8.99 8.90
C TYR A 181 -6.21 9.21 10.27
N LYS A 182 -5.86 10.27 10.98
CA LYS A 182 -6.45 10.61 12.28
C LYS A 182 -7.97 10.77 12.17
N ARG A 183 -8.45 11.53 11.21
CA ARG A 183 -9.89 11.73 11.00
C ARG A 183 -10.70 10.43 10.82
N ILE A 184 -10.08 9.39 10.27
CA ILE A 184 -10.74 8.08 10.08
C ILE A 184 -10.61 7.20 11.34
N THR A 185 -9.52 7.35 12.09
CA THR A 185 -9.19 6.47 13.23
C THR A 185 -9.55 7.06 14.60
N GLU A 186 -9.77 8.32 14.72
CA GLU A 186 -10.31 9.01 15.90
C GLU A 186 -11.83 9.14 15.82
#